data_678b3686d2d3b9128529bd3544044c3d
#
_entry.id   678b3686d2d3b9128529bd3544044c3d
#
_cell.length_a   1.000
_cell.length_b   1.000
_cell.length_c   1.000
_cell.angle_alpha   90.00
_cell.angle_beta   90.00
_cell.angle_gamma   90.00
#
_symmetry.space_group_name_H-M   'P 1'
#
loop_
_entity.id
_entity.type
_entity.pdbx_description
1 polymer ?
#
loop_
_entity_poly.entity_id
_entity_poly.type
_entity_poly.pdbx_seq_one_letter_code
_entity_poly.pdbx_strand_id
1 'polypeptide(L)'
;MEYRKLPHGGEQISVIGLGNSSLSAEVGEKEIQATVEMALENGVNYFDMAAGDSAPFMAYGRALSGCRDKAYLQVHFGADYYTGKYGWTQDLEEIKRSIDWQLKSLRTDYIDFGFIHCVDELADLETAVTGGALEYIQALKAQGAVRHIGLSSHTPAVVEKALDLGLVDMVMFSINPAYDYRHGEYAYGQVDERQALYRRCEAEGVGISVMKAFSGGQLLKKETSPFHQALTEYQCIQYALDKPGVLTVLPGVRDHKDLKRILGFLQATAEERDYSILGSFAPQDASGVCVYCNHCQPCPAGLDVGLINKYYDLARAGDILAHDHYSNLEKTAGDCVSCGHCDSRYPFHVAQSQRMEEIRSYFGK
;
A
#
# COMPACT_ATOMS: atom_id res chain seq x y z
N MET A 1 8.27 3.77 -15.61
CA MET A 1 7.35 3.55 -14.47
C MET A 1 6.51 2.31 -14.72
N GLU A 2 6.35 1.47 -13.74
CA GLU A 2 5.40 0.36 -13.74
C GLU A 2 4.04 0.85 -13.19
N TYR A 3 2.93 0.29 -13.71
CA TYR A 3 1.58 0.66 -13.29
C TYR A 3 0.78 -0.59 -12.95
N ARG A 4 -0.12 -0.47 -11.96
CA ARG A 4 -1.07 -1.50 -11.57
C ARG A 4 -2.49 -0.96 -11.74
N LYS A 5 -3.36 -1.81 -12.27
CA LYS A 5 -4.74 -1.42 -12.55
C LYS A 5 -5.60 -1.45 -11.28
N LEU A 6 -6.33 -0.38 -11.00
CA LEU A 6 -7.40 -0.40 -9.99
C LEU A 6 -8.53 -1.31 -10.47
N PRO A 7 -8.89 -2.38 -9.75
CA PRO A 7 -9.90 -3.33 -10.23
C PRO A 7 -11.29 -2.69 -10.41
N HIS A 8 -11.76 -1.89 -9.45
CA HIS A 8 -13.07 -1.23 -9.48
C HIS A 8 -13.07 0.14 -10.20
N GLY A 9 -12.19 0.37 -11.15
CA GLY A 9 -12.15 1.64 -11.88
C GLY A 9 -11.47 1.48 -13.21
N GLY A 10 -10.30 0.93 -13.22
CA GLY A 10 -9.49 0.72 -14.42
C GLY A 10 -8.33 1.69 -14.52
N GLU A 11 -8.20 2.63 -13.60
CA GLU A 11 -7.06 3.56 -13.50
C GLU A 11 -5.75 2.79 -13.41
N GLN A 12 -4.76 3.25 -14.18
CA GLN A 12 -3.40 2.72 -14.13
C GLN A 12 -2.60 3.53 -13.10
N ILE A 13 -2.40 2.96 -11.92
CA ILE A 13 -1.74 3.61 -10.79
C ILE A 13 -0.26 3.26 -10.77
N SER A 14 0.63 4.26 -10.70
CA SER A 14 2.08 4.03 -10.60
C SER A 14 2.45 3.29 -9.32
N VAL A 15 3.33 2.29 -9.41
CA VAL A 15 3.75 1.47 -8.24
C VAL A 15 4.47 2.28 -7.17
N ILE A 16 5.05 3.42 -7.55
CA ILE A 16 5.55 4.44 -6.62
C ILE A 16 4.61 5.64 -6.70
N GLY A 17 4.02 6.00 -5.57
CA GLY A 17 3.29 7.24 -5.40
C GLY A 17 4.10 8.24 -4.57
N LEU A 18 3.58 9.43 -4.37
CA LEU A 18 4.19 10.47 -3.56
C LEU A 18 3.27 10.83 -2.38
N GLY A 19 3.74 10.57 -1.16
CA GLY A 19 3.09 10.97 0.07
C GLY A 19 3.60 12.31 0.59
N ASN A 20 2.72 13.09 1.20
CA ASN A 20 3.02 14.45 1.63
C ASN A 20 3.36 14.61 3.11
N SER A 21 3.34 13.54 3.90
CA SER A 21 3.59 13.63 5.35
C SER A 21 4.96 14.22 5.72
N SER A 22 5.94 14.12 4.81
CA SER A 22 7.30 14.64 5.00
C SER A 22 7.61 15.88 4.15
N LEU A 23 6.72 16.28 3.25
CA LEU A 23 6.79 17.52 2.50
C LEU A 23 6.05 18.60 3.30
N SER A 24 6.77 19.56 3.86
CA SER A 24 6.23 20.56 4.80
C SER A 24 6.70 21.97 4.48
N ALA A 25 6.18 22.96 5.18
CA ALA A 25 6.61 24.35 5.07
C ALA A 25 8.12 24.53 5.31
N GLU A 26 8.77 23.63 6.07
CA GLU A 26 10.21 23.71 6.37
C GLU A 26 11.09 23.59 5.11
N VAL A 27 10.69 22.77 4.14
CA VAL A 27 11.45 22.63 2.87
C VAL A 27 11.08 23.72 1.87
N GLY A 28 9.97 24.40 2.07
CA GLY A 28 9.50 25.53 1.27
C GLY A 28 8.74 25.12 0.00
N GLU A 29 7.76 25.94 -0.36
CA GLU A 29 6.81 25.67 -1.46
C GLU A 29 7.48 25.43 -2.83
N LYS A 30 8.60 26.08 -3.12
CA LYS A 30 9.32 25.91 -4.40
C LYS A 30 9.93 24.51 -4.49
N GLU A 31 10.48 24.02 -3.39
CA GLU A 31 11.05 22.68 -3.32
C GLU A 31 9.94 21.61 -3.43
N ILE A 32 8.81 21.81 -2.74
CA ILE A 32 7.65 20.92 -2.85
C ILE A 32 7.18 20.88 -4.31
N GLN A 33 7.01 22.05 -4.94
CA GLN A 33 6.57 22.13 -6.34
C GLN A 33 7.54 21.38 -7.28
N ALA A 34 8.86 21.64 -7.15
CA ALA A 34 9.87 20.97 -7.96
C ALA A 34 9.88 19.44 -7.76
N THR A 35 9.61 18.98 -6.52
CA THR A 35 9.51 17.54 -6.22
C THR A 35 8.30 16.92 -6.91
N VAL A 36 7.14 17.59 -6.90
CA VAL A 36 5.92 17.13 -7.60
C VAL A 36 6.12 17.12 -9.12
N GLU A 37 6.72 18.16 -9.69
CA GLU A 37 7.02 18.25 -11.11
C GLU A 37 7.97 17.12 -11.55
N MET A 38 9.02 16.86 -10.76
CA MET A 38 9.93 15.71 -10.99
C MET A 38 9.18 14.37 -10.91
N ALA A 39 8.25 14.20 -9.97
CA ALA A 39 7.44 12.99 -9.86
C ALA A 39 6.62 12.76 -11.13
N LEU A 40 5.92 13.77 -11.62
CA LEU A 40 5.14 13.71 -12.86
C LEU A 40 6.00 13.40 -14.10
N GLU A 41 7.16 14.06 -14.23
CA GLU A 41 8.11 13.83 -15.32
C GLU A 41 8.63 12.40 -15.37
N ASN A 42 8.71 11.74 -14.22
CA ASN A 42 9.14 10.34 -14.09
C ASN A 42 7.98 9.33 -14.09
N GLY A 43 6.75 9.78 -14.39
CA GLY A 43 5.57 8.94 -14.54
C GLY A 43 4.89 8.54 -13.22
N VAL A 44 5.23 9.18 -12.09
CA VAL A 44 4.43 9.07 -10.88
C VAL A 44 3.11 9.78 -11.12
N ASN A 45 2.01 9.09 -10.89
CA ASN A 45 0.68 9.65 -11.11
C ASN A 45 -0.25 9.53 -9.89
N TYR A 46 0.20 8.99 -8.77
CA TYR A 46 -0.58 8.84 -7.55
C TYR A 46 0.01 9.68 -6.41
N PHE A 47 -0.80 10.56 -5.85
CA PHE A 47 -0.38 11.57 -4.87
C PHE A 47 -1.30 11.56 -3.67
N ASP A 48 -0.74 11.25 -2.49
CA ASP A 48 -1.47 11.26 -1.24
C ASP A 48 -1.37 12.64 -0.56
N MET A 49 -2.52 13.24 -0.28
CA MET A 49 -2.61 14.58 0.30
C MET A 49 -2.69 14.60 1.83
N ALA A 50 -2.40 13.48 2.51
CA ALA A 50 -2.19 13.50 3.96
C ALA A 50 -0.85 14.18 4.29
N ALA A 51 -0.91 15.42 4.73
CA ALA A 51 0.26 16.28 4.97
C ALA A 51 0.40 16.66 6.45
N GLY A 52 1.59 17.08 6.87
CA GLY A 52 1.84 17.61 8.21
C GLY A 52 1.37 19.07 8.40
N ASP A 53 1.22 19.81 7.30
CA ASP A 53 0.73 21.19 7.26
C ASP A 53 0.09 21.53 5.90
N SER A 54 -0.34 22.78 5.75
CA SER A 54 -1.05 23.27 4.56
C SER A 54 -0.15 23.57 3.34
N ALA A 55 1.17 23.63 3.49
CA ALA A 55 2.09 24.11 2.44
C ALA A 55 2.05 23.27 1.16
N PRO A 56 1.92 21.92 1.20
CA PRO A 56 1.87 21.10 0.00
C PRO A 56 0.71 21.47 -0.94
N PHE A 57 -0.47 21.79 -0.42
CA PHE A 57 -1.67 22.02 -1.24
C PHE A 57 -1.50 23.10 -2.29
N MET A 58 -0.94 24.25 -1.90
CA MET A 58 -0.68 25.37 -2.81
C MET A 58 0.41 25.02 -3.85
N ALA A 59 1.44 24.31 -3.42
CA ALA A 59 2.52 23.87 -4.30
C ALA A 59 2.02 22.88 -5.35
N TYR A 60 1.20 21.89 -4.95
CA TYR A 60 0.53 20.96 -5.85
C TYR A 60 -0.41 21.65 -6.84
N GLY A 61 -1.22 22.61 -6.36
CA GLY A 61 -2.11 23.38 -7.24
C GLY A 61 -1.35 24.15 -8.33
N ARG A 62 -0.09 24.54 -8.09
CA ARG A 62 0.77 25.14 -9.11
C ARG A 62 1.40 24.08 -10.04
N ALA A 63 1.98 23.03 -9.46
CA ALA A 63 2.63 21.96 -10.22
C ALA A 63 1.67 21.25 -11.18
N LEU A 64 0.40 21.06 -10.77
CA LEU A 64 -0.63 20.40 -11.56
C LEU A 64 -1.36 21.33 -12.53
N SER A 65 -1.01 22.62 -12.56
CA SER A 65 -1.64 23.58 -13.47
C SER A 65 -1.44 23.18 -14.93
N GLY A 66 -2.54 22.89 -15.63
CA GLY A 66 -2.52 22.44 -17.04
C GLY A 66 -2.24 20.96 -17.26
N CYS A 67 -2.06 20.16 -16.18
CA CYS A 67 -1.86 18.72 -16.27
C CYS A 67 -2.54 17.93 -15.14
N ARG A 68 -3.62 18.50 -14.56
CA ARG A 68 -4.37 17.88 -13.44
C ARG A 68 -4.89 16.49 -13.77
N ASP A 69 -5.23 16.24 -15.02
CA ASP A 69 -5.70 14.95 -15.57
C ASP A 69 -4.63 13.86 -15.60
N LYS A 70 -3.35 14.21 -15.42
CA LYS A 70 -2.23 13.26 -15.31
C LYS A 70 -1.98 12.75 -13.89
N ALA A 71 -2.71 13.28 -12.90
CA ALA A 71 -2.50 12.99 -11.49
C ALA A 71 -3.78 12.46 -10.85
N TYR A 72 -3.65 11.40 -10.09
CA TYR A 72 -4.66 10.89 -9.17
C TYR A 72 -4.37 11.44 -7.77
N LEU A 73 -5.29 12.25 -7.25
CA LEU A 73 -5.18 12.83 -5.92
C LEU A 73 -6.01 12.03 -4.92
N GLN A 74 -5.36 11.52 -3.88
CA GLN A 74 -5.96 10.94 -2.70
C GLN A 74 -6.15 12.05 -1.66
N VAL A 75 -7.39 12.48 -1.45
CA VAL A 75 -7.75 13.58 -0.53
C VAL A 75 -8.49 13.00 0.67
N HIS A 76 -8.23 13.52 1.86
CA HIS A 76 -8.67 12.93 3.11
C HIS A 76 -9.80 13.76 3.77
N PHE A 77 -10.98 13.15 3.88
CA PHE A 77 -12.15 13.65 4.60
C PHE A 77 -11.98 13.36 6.09
N GLY A 78 -11.78 14.40 6.86
CA GLY A 78 -11.42 14.33 8.27
C GLY A 78 -10.00 14.83 8.59
N ALA A 79 -9.16 15.06 7.58
CA ALA A 79 -7.94 15.82 7.74
C ALA A 79 -8.22 17.32 7.52
N ASP A 80 -8.03 18.13 8.54
CA ASP A 80 -8.28 19.58 8.47
C ASP A 80 -6.96 20.36 8.38
N TYR A 81 -6.88 21.26 7.40
CA TYR A 81 -5.72 22.15 7.15
C TYR A 81 -6.11 23.62 7.13
N TYR A 82 -7.35 23.94 7.46
CA TYR A 82 -7.87 25.31 7.38
C TYR A 82 -7.08 26.31 8.24
N THR A 83 -6.54 25.86 9.37
CA THR A 83 -5.73 26.70 10.27
C THR A 83 -4.26 26.82 9.83
N GLY A 84 -3.85 26.17 8.74
CA GLY A 84 -2.46 26.09 8.28
C GLY A 84 -1.68 24.91 8.87
N LYS A 85 -2.21 24.22 9.86
CA LYS A 85 -1.65 23.02 10.50
C LYS A 85 -2.59 21.86 10.31
N TYR A 86 -2.04 20.65 10.37
CA TYR A 86 -2.84 19.44 10.40
C TYR A 86 -3.73 19.38 11.65
N GLY A 87 -5.00 19.04 11.44
CA GLY A 87 -5.96 18.66 12.46
C GLY A 87 -6.74 17.42 12.02
N TRP A 88 -7.31 16.70 12.99
CA TRP A 88 -8.20 15.58 12.74
C TRP A 88 -9.60 15.92 13.25
N THR A 89 -10.63 15.62 12.45
CA THR A 89 -12.01 15.92 12.82
C THR A 89 -12.98 14.88 12.23
N GLN A 90 -14.08 14.62 12.95
CA GLN A 90 -15.26 13.91 12.46
C GLN A 90 -16.50 14.83 12.36
N ASP A 91 -16.36 16.10 12.69
CA ASP A 91 -17.43 17.07 12.51
C ASP A 91 -17.69 17.34 11.02
N LEU A 92 -18.93 17.13 10.58
CA LEU A 92 -19.30 17.21 9.18
C LEU A 92 -19.07 18.62 8.58
N GLU A 93 -19.34 19.68 9.32
CA GLU A 93 -19.18 21.05 8.82
C GLU A 93 -17.70 21.42 8.73
N GLU A 94 -16.88 20.94 9.65
CA GLU A 94 -15.43 21.08 9.55
C GLU A 94 -14.85 20.29 8.38
N ILE A 95 -15.32 19.05 8.15
CA ILE A 95 -14.96 18.26 6.98
C ILE A 95 -15.28 19.00 5.69
N LYS A 96 -16.51 19.50 5.54
CA LYS A 96 -16.92 20.27 4.35
C LYS A 96 -16.04 21.49 4.12
N ARG A 97 -15.84 22.28 5.17
CA ARG A 97 -14.96 23.47 5.12
C ARG A 97 -13.53 23.11 4.71
N SER A 98 -12.99 22.02 5.26
CA SER A 98 -11.63 21.58 4.92
C SER A 98 -11.53 21.12 3.48
N ILE A 99 -12.49 20.33 2.98
CA ILE A 99 -12.52 19.87 1.59
C ILE A 99 -12.63 21.03 0.61
N ASP A 100 -13.50 22.00 0.87
CA ASP A 100 -13.62 23.22 0.05
C ASP A 100 -12.29 23.99 -0.01
N TRP A 101 -11.62 24.12 1.13
CA TRP A 101 -10.31 24.77 1.21
C TRP A 101 -9.24 23.97 0.44
N GLN A 102 -9.21 22.63 0.59
CA GLN A 102 -8.27 21.75 -0.11
C GLN A 102 -8.44 21.86 -1.63
N LEU A 103 -9.66 21.72 -2.14
CA LEU A 103 -9.96 21.84 -3.57
C LEU A 103 -9.54 23.19 -4.14
N LYS A 104 -9.84 24.28 -3.43
CA LYS A 104 -9.42 25.62 -3.83
C LYS A 104 -7.91 25.78 -3.87
N SER A 105 -7.19 25.23 -2.89
CA SER A 105 -5.73 25.30 -2.81
C SER A 105 -5.07 24.44 -3.90
N LEU A 106 -5.62 23.27 -4.17
CA LEU A 106 -5.21 22.35 -5.25
C LEU A 106 -5.62 22.84 -6.64
N ARG A 107 -6.47 23.88 -6.75
CA ARG A 107 -6.99 24.43 -8.02
C ARG A 107 -7.70 23.38 -8.87
N THR A 108 -8.53 22.57 -8.24
CA THR A 108 -9.31 21.51 -8.90
C THR A 108 -10.73 21.49 -8.36
N ASP A 109 -11.67 20.99 -9.15
CA ASP A 109 -13.08 20.84 -8.81
C ASP A 109 -13.48 19.37 -8.61
N TYR A 110 -12.50 18.44 -8.70
CA TYR A 110 -12.73 17.03 -8.48
C TYR A 110 -11.59 16.33 -7.71
N ILE A 111 -11.94 15.24 -7.08
CA ILE A 111 -11.08 14.35 -6.30
C ILE A 111 -11.10 12.97 -6.96
N ASP A 112 -9.93 12.37 -7.20
CA ASP A 112 -9.88 11.02 -7.76
C ASP A 112 -10.21 9.99 -6.68
N PHE A 113 -9.63 10.14 -5.48
CA PHE A 113 -9.83 9.25 -4.34
C PHE A 113 -10.18 10.04 -3.08
N GLY A 114 -11.44 9.96 -2.65
CA GLY A 114 -11.91 10.56 -1.39
C GLY A 114 -11.83 9.55 -0.26
N PHE A 115 -10.89 9.74 0.66
CA PHE A 115 -10.63 8.80 1.76
C PHE A 115 -11.24 9.30 3.07
N ILE A 116 -11.95 8.44 3.79
CA ILE A 116 -12.26 8.65 5.21
C ILE A 116 -10.95 8.57 5.98
N HIS A 117 -10.61 9.62 6.73
CA HIS A 117 -9.26 9.82 7.24
C HIS A 117 -9.01 9.19 8.59
N CYS A 118 -7.94 8.37 8.67
CA CYS A 118 -7.30 7.88 9.90
C CYS A 118 -8.31 7.29 10.90
N VAL A 119 -9.01 6.24 10.46
CA VAL A 119 -10.00 5.52 11.27
C VAL A 119 -9.33 4.27 11.83
N ASP A 120 -8.96 4.28 13.10
CA ASP A 120 -8.26 3.16 13.73
C ASP A 120 -9.11 2.41 14.78
N GLU A 121 -10.26 2.98 15.13
CA GLU A 121 -11.23 2.36 16.04
C GLU A 121 -12.55 2.08 15.32
N LEU A 122 -13.22 0.98 15.66
CA LEU A 122 -14.53 0.64 15.09
C LEU A 122 -15.59 1.70 15.39
N ALA A 123 -15.51 2.35 16.55
CA ALA A 123 -16.40 3.45 16.93
C ALA A 123 -16.24 4.67 16.02
N ASP A 124 -15.02 4.97 15.58
CA ASP A 124 -14.76 6.06 14.64
C ASP A 124 -15.30 5.73 13.25
N LEU A 125 -15.20 4.45 12.82
CA LEU A 125 -15.86 4.00 11.58
C LEU A 125 -17.36 4.15 11.66
N GLU A 126 -17.98 3.74 12.77
CA GLU A 126 -19.42 3.90 13.00
C GLU A 126 -19.82 5.38 12.93
N THR A 127 -19.05 6.27 13.56
CA THR A 127 -19.27 7.71 13.51
C THR A 127 -19.14 8.25 12.07
N ALA A 128 -18.15 7.83 11.30
CA ALA A 128 -18.00 8.23 9.91
C ALA A 128 -19.18 7.78 9.03
N VAL A 129 -19.71 6.59 9.30
CA VAL A 129 -20.87 6.01 8.57
C VAL A 129 -22.17 6.70 8.96
N THR A 130 -22.42 6.94 10.26
CA THR A 130 -23.71 7.46 10.77
C THR A 130 -23.73 8.97 10.95
N GLY A 131 -22.57 9.61 11.10
CA GLY A 131 -22.43 11.05 11.36
C GLY A 131 -22.44 11.93 10.11
N GLY A 132 -22.73 11.37 8.93
CA GLY A 132 -22.92 12.09 7.68
C GLY A 132 -21.65 12.26 6.81
N ALA A 133 -20.46 11.91 7.30
CA ALA A 133 -19.23 12.03 6.50
C ALA A 133 -19.27 11.10 5.28
N LEU A 134 -19.65 9.83 5.46
CA LEU A 134 -19.79 8.89 4.34
C LEU A 134 -20.89 9.32 3.37
N GLU A 135 -22.05 9.75 3.86
CA GLU A 135 -23.15 10.27 3.03
C GLU A 135 -22.69 11.47 2.18
N TYR A 136 -21.93 12.38 2.78
CA TYR A 136 -21.36 13.53 2.07
C TYR A 136 -20.41 13.10 0.93
N ILE A 137 -19.48 12.17 1.20
CA ILE A 137 -18.57 11.64 0.16
C ILE A 137 -19.36 10.96 -0.95
N GLN A 138 -20.38 10.15 -0.61
CA GLN A 138 -21.25 9.48 -1.58
C GLN A 138 -22.04 10.48 -2.43
N ALA A 139 -22.54 11.57 -1.82
CA ALA A 139 -23.19 12.65 -2.56
C ALA A 139 -22.24 13.32 -3.55
N LEU A 140 -21.00 13.59 -3.15
CA LEU A 140 -19.96 14.10 -4.06
C LEU A 140 -19.62 13.11 -5.17
N LYS A 141 -19.57 11.80 -4.87
CA LYS A 141 -19.37 10.76 -5.90
C LYS A 141 -20.54 10.75 -6.89
N ALA A 142 -21.76 10.83 -6.44
CA ALA A 142 -22.96 10.89 -7.30
C ALA A 142 -22.97 12.15 -8.20
N GLN A 143 -22.37 13.26 -7.75
CA GLN A 143 -22.21 14.49 -8.52
C GLN A 143 -21.00 14.48 -9.46
N GLY A 144 -20.14 13.44 -9.39
CA GLY A 144 -18.91 13.32 -10.17
C GLY A 144 -17.72 14.13 -9.61
N ALA A 145 -17.88 14.75 -8.43
CA ALA A 145 -16.81 15.49 -7.75
C ALA A 145 -15.82 14.56 -7.01
N VAL A 146 -16.22 13.34 -6.67
CA VAL A 146 -15.35 12.27 -6.17
C VAL A 146 -15.51 11.05 -7.07
N ARG A 147 -14.41 10.44 -7.52
CA ARG A 147 -14.46 9.25 -8.39
C ARG A 147 -14.53 7.95 -7.59
N HIS A 148 -13.63 7.80 -6.64
CA HIS A 148 -13.50 6.59 -5.80
C HIS A 148 -13.56 6.94 -4.33
N ILE A 149 -14.15 6.03 -3.52
CA ILE A 149 -14.17 6.16 -2.07
C ILE A 149 -13.12 5.24 -1.48
N GLY A 150 -12.40 5.72 -0.49
CA GLY A 150 -11.39 4.97 0.23
C GLY A 150 -11.45 5.18 1.75
N LEU A 151 -10.60 4.43 2.44
CA LEU A 151 -10.41 4.51 3.89
C LEU A 151 -8.92 4.48 4.21
N SER A 152 -8.45 5.32 5.12
CA SER A 152 -7.12 5.17 5.70
C SER A 152 -7.20 4.64 7.13
N SER A 153 -6.46 3.56 7.40
CA SER A 153 -6.43 2.91 8.71
C SER A 153 -5.12 2.17 8.94
N HIS A 154 -4.76 1.98 10.21
CA HIS A 154 -3.67 1.10 10.64
C HIS A 154 -4.19 -0.22 11.21
N THR A 155 -5.51 -0.34 11.43
CA THR A 155 -6.14 -1.43 12.17
C THR A 155 -6.84 -2.42 11.24
N PRO A 156 -6.40 -3.69 11.17
CA PRO A 156 -7.02 -4.70 10.30
C PRO A 156 -8.52 -4.83 10.50
N ALA A 157 -9.00 -4.90 11.74
CA ALA A 157 -10.42 -5.07 12.07
C ALA A 157 -11.30 -3.93 11.51
N VAL A 158 -10.78 -2.70 11.43
CA VAL A 158 -11.49 -1.56 10.86
C VAL A 158 -11.60 -1.71 9.35
N VAL A 159 -10.51 -2.09 8.68
CA VAL A 159 -10.52 -2.33 7.23
C VAL A 159 -11.45 -3.51 6.89
N GLU A 160 -11.38 -4.62 7.62
CA GLU A 160 -12.27 -5.77 7.47
C GLU A 160 -13.74 -5.33 7.56
N LYS A 161 -14.08 -4.49 8.55
CA LYS A 161 -15.45 -3.97 8.70
C LYS A 161 -15.86 -3.07 7.54
N ALA A 162 -14.96 -2.25 7.00
CA ALA A 162 -15.24 -1.42 5.82
C ALA A 162 -15.47 -2.26 4.57
N LEU A 163 -14.73 -3.37 4.41
CA LEU A 163 -14.94 -4.35 3.35
C LEU A 163 -16.31 -5.03 3.49
N ASP A 164 -16.70 -5.49 4.71
CA ASP A 164 -18.02 -6.08 4.99
C ASP A 164 -19.17 -5.15 4.58
N LEU A 165 -18.97 -3.85 4.70
CA LEU A 165 -19.98 -2.86 4.34
C LEU A 165 -19.95 -2.48 2.85
N GLY A 166 -18.97 -2.97 2.07
CA GLY A 166 -18.83 -2.65 0.66
C GLY A 166 -18.60 -1.16 0.39
N LEU A 167 -17.89 -0.46 1.29
CA LEU A 167 -17.81 0.99 1.29
C LEU A 167 -16.72 1.56 0.39
N VAL A 168 -15.66 0.78 0.12
CA VAL A 168 -14.41 1.32 -0.41
C VAL A 168 -13.93 0.64 -1.68
N ASP A 169 -13.40 1.43 -2.60
CA ASP A 169 -12.71 0.98 -3.81
C ASP A 169 -11.20 0.80 -3.53
N MET A 170 -10.68 1.47 -2.50
CA MET A 170 -9.27 1.45 -2.13
C MET A 170 -9.05 1.72 -0.64
N VAL A 171 -8.03 1.13 -0.05
CA VAL A 171 -7.62 1.40 1.32
C VAL A 171 -6.18 1.91 1.37
N MET A 172 -5.89 2.82 2.31
CA MET A 172 -4.54 3.20 2.67
C MET A 172 -4.18 2.47 3.96
N PHE A 173 -3.16 1.61 3.89
CA PHE A 173 -2.80 0.73 4.99
C PHE A 173 -1.29 0.74 5.25
N SER A 174 -0.90 0.59 6.52
CA SER A 174 0.51 0.54 6.89
C SER A 174 1.10 -0.85 6.66
N ILE A 175 1.99 -0.98 5.67
CA ILE A 175 2.63 -2.25 5.34
C ILE A 175 4.15 -2.09 5.34
N ASN A 176 4.81 -2.82 6.20
CA ASN A 176 6.26 -3.00 6.22
C ASN A 176 6.63 -4.24 7.06
N PRO A 177 7.86 -4.75 6.95
CA PRO A 177 8.26 -5.95 7.69
C PRO A 177 8.10 -5.81 9.22
N ALA A 178 8.39 -4.63 9.80
CA ALA A 178 8.28 -4.46 11.24
C ALA A 178 6.83 -4.65 11.71
N TYR A 179 5.88 -4.00 11.06
CA TYR A 179 4.48 -4.07 11.46
C TYR A 179 3.87 -5.44 11.19
N ASP A 180 4.20 -6.05 10.07
CA ASP A 180 3.73 -7.41 9.76
C ASP A 180 4.27 -8.45 10.74
N TYR A 181 5.41 -8.19 11.38
CA TYR A 181 5.98 -9.03 12.44
C TYR A 181 5.78 -8.45 13.84
N ARG A 182 4.79 -7.57 14.03
CA ARG A 182 4.36 -7.02 15.33
C ARG A 182 5.40 -6.15 16.03
N HIS A 183 6.21 -5.43 15.29
CA HIS A 183 7.18 -4.48 15.82
C HIS A 183 6.80 -3.05 15.43
N GLY A 184 6.52 -2.20 16.40
CA GLY A 184 6.30 -0.77 16.22
C GLY A 184 4.91 -0.30 16.63
N GLU A 185 4.73 1.02 16.60
CA GLU A 185 3.55 1.71 17.11
C GLU A 185 2.24 1.35 16.39
N TYR A 186 2.32 1.06 15.10
CA TYR A 186 1.15 0.73 14.25
C TYR A 186 1.14 -0.74 13.81
N ALA A 187 1.76 -1.61 14.61
CA ALA A 187 1.81 -3.05 14.37
C ALA A 187 0.55 -3.76 14.91
N TYR A 188 -0.62 -3.29 14.50
CA TYR A 188 -1.89 -3.89 14.91
C TYR A 188 -2.20 -5.18 14.13
N GLY A 189 -2.81 -6.14 14.81
CA GLY A 189 -3.16 -7.45 14.28
C GLY A 189 -2.02 -8.48 14.31
N GLN A 190 -2.38 -9.74 14.15
CA GLN A 190 -1.43 -10.85 14.03
C GLN A 190 -0.89 -10.94 12.60
N VAL A 191 0.21 -11.66 12.39
CA VAL A 191 0.82 -11.85 11.06
C VAL A 191 -0.19 -12.45 10.07
N ASP A 192 -0.90 -13.49 10.49
CA ASP A 192 -1.89 -14.19 9.68
C ASP A 192 -3.13 -13.35 9.39
N GLU A 193 -3.61 -12.55 10.36
CA GLU A 193 -4.71 -11.59 10.18
C GLU A 193 -4.36 -10.55 9.12
N ARG A 194 -3.17 -9.96 9.19
CA ARG A 194 -2.71 -8.98 8.22
C ARG A 194 -2.56 -9.59 6.82
N GLN A 195 -1.98 -10.80 6.72
CA GLN A 195 -1.88 -11.51 5.46
C GLN A 195 -3.25 -11.91 4.89
N ALA A 196 -4.21 -12.29 5.73
CA ALA A 196 -5.58 -12.56 5.33
C ALA A 196 -6.26 -11.29 4.79
N LEU A 197 -6.08 -10.15 5.45
CA LEU A 197 -6.61 -8.86 4.99
C LEU A 197 -6.10 -8.50 3.59
N TYR A 198 -4.79 -8.65 3.33
CA TYR A 198 -4.22 -8.33 2.01
C TYR A 198 -4.84 -9.20 0.91
N ARG A 199 -4.97 -10.51 1.17
CA ARG A 199 -5.63 -11.44 0.23
C ARG A 199 -7.09 -11.09 0.01
N ARG A 200 -7.80 -10.71 1.07
CA ARG A 200 -9.20 -10.29 0.99
C ARG A 200 -9.37 -9.04 0.13
N CYS A 201 -8.53 -8.02 0.34
CA CYS A 201 -8.55 -6.82 -0.50
C CYS A 201 -8.37 -7.17 -1.98
N GLU A 202 -7.39 -8.02 -2.33
CA GLU A 202 -7.17 -8.44 -3.73
C GLU A 202 -8.36 -9.23 -4.27
N ALA A 203 -8.90 -10.18 -3.51
CA ALA A 203 -10.03 -11.03 -3.93
C ALA A 203 -11.32 -10.22 -4.15
N GLU A 204 -11.56 -9.19 -3.35
CA GLU A 204 -12.72 -8.29 -3.46
C GLU A 204 -12.48 -7.12 -4.43
N GLY A 205 -11.29 -7.05 -5.07
CA GLY A 205 -10.97 -5.99 -6.03
C GLY A 205 -10.71 -4.63 -5.38
N VAL A 206 -10.41 -4.58 -4.09
CA VAL A 206 -10.07 -3.36 -3.36
C VAL A 206 -8.56 -3.14 -3.38
N GLY A 207 -8.13 -2.00 -3.93
CA GLY A 207 -6.71 -1.65 -4.01
C GLY A 207 -6.14 -1.21 -2.67
N ILE A 208 -4.82 -1.38 -2.50
CA ILE A 208 -4.10 -0.90 -1.32
C ILE A 208 -3.05 0.13 -1.75
N SER A 209 -3.10 1.36 -1.18
CA SER A 209 -1.99 2.30 -1.14
C SER A 209 -1.24 2.14 0.18
N VAL A 210 0.09 1.94 0.09
CA VAL A 210 0.89 1.60 1.27
C VAL A 210 1.51 2.83 1.89
N MET A 211 1.13 3.11 3.14
CA MET A 211 1.82 4.07 4.01
C MET A 211 2.84 3.38 4.92
N LYS A 212 3.76 4.15 5.50
CA LYS A 212 4.74 3.68 6.50
C LYS A 212 5.69 2.58 6.00
N ALA A 213 5.96 2.49 4.70
CA ALA A 213 6.82 1.44 4.12
C ALA A 213 8.19 1.31 4.80
N PHE A 214 8.72 2.39 5.35
CA PHE A 214 10.01 2.42 6.06
C PHE A 214 9.87 2.43 7.60
N SER A 215 8.67 2.23 8.15
CA SER A 215 8.40 2.36 9.61
C SER A 215 8.91 3.70 10.17
N GLY A 216 8.57 4.82 9.53
CA GLY A 216 9.09 6.14 9.92
C GLY A 216 10.61 6.30 9.73
N GLY A 217 11.22 5.49 8.89
CA GLY A 217 12.68 5.45 8.66
C GLY A 217 13.45 4.54 9.61
N GLN A 218 12.78 3.91 10.58
CA GLN A 218 13.42 3.02 11.56
C GLN A 218 14.08 1.81 10.89
N LEU A 219 13.43 1.23 9.87
CA LEU A 219 13.95 0.07 9.15
C LEU A 219 15.24 0.35 8.36
N LEU A 220 15.51 1.60 8.03
CA LEU A 220 16.66 2.00 7.22
C LEU A 220 17.97 2.14 8.02
N LYS A 221 17.92 1.97 9.33
CA LYS A 221 19.07 2.10 10.22
C LYS A 221 19.15 0.92 11.17
N LYS A 222 20.35 0.35 11.33
CA LYS A 222 20.58 -0.80 12.23
C LYS A 222 20.19 -0.49 13.66
N GLU A 223 20.46 0.72 14.14
CA GLU A 223 20.26 1.15 15.53
C GLU A 223 18.78 1.28 15.89
N THR A 224 17.94 1.61 14.91
CA THR A 224 16.49 1.83 15.13
C THR A 224 15.62 0.70 14.60
N SER A 225 16.17 -0.16 13.76
CA SER A 225 15.44 -1.31 13.22
C SER A 225 15.17 -2.33 14.34
N PRO A 226 13.92 -2.80 14.50
CA PRO A 226 13.58 -3.83 15.48
C PRO A 226 14.27 -5.16 15.20
N PHE A 227 14.82 -5.32 14.01
CA PHE A 227 15.57 -6.51 13.58
C PHE A 227 17.08 -6.38 13.86
N HIS A 228 17.56 -5.26 14.39
CA HIS A 228 18.99 -4.97 14.56
C HIS A 228 19.81 -5.08 13.26
N GLN A 229 19.13 -4.95 12.14
CA GLN A 229 19.66 -4.91 10.78
C GLN A 229 18.96 -3.80 10.00
N ALA A 230 19.72 -3.08 9.16
CA ALA A 230 19.11 -2.11 8.25
C ALA A 230 18.61 -2.83 6.99
N LEU A 231 17.42 -2.45 6.55
CA LEU A 231 16.94 -2.75 5.20
C LEU A 231 17.20 -1.54 4.30
N THR A 232 17.32 -1.78 3.00
CA THR A 232 17.35 -0.70 2.02
C THR A 232 15.94 -0.20 1.71
N GLU A 233 15.83 1.02 1.18
CA GLU A 233 14.56 1.56 0.69
C GLU A 233 13.94 0.63 -0.36
N TYR A 234 14.77 0.04 -1.24
CA TYR A 234 14.31 -0.86 -2.30
C TYR A 234 13.75 -2.17 -1.77
N GLN A 235 14.39 -2.74 -0.75
CA GLN A 235 13.88 -3.94 -0.06
C GLN A 235 12.53 -3.67 0.62
N CYS A 236 12.38 -2.53 1.28
CA CYS A 236 11.12 -2.16 1.91
C CYS A 236 10.01 -1.91 0.90
N ILE A 237 10.30 -1.25 -0.22
CA ILE A 237 9.34 -1.00 -1.31
C ILE A 237 8.92 -2.33 -1.94
N GLN A 238 9.88 -3.19 -2.29
CA GLN A 238 9.58 -4.49 -2.89
C GLN A 238 8.75 -5.37 -1.94
N TYR A 239 9.10 -5.39 -0.66
CA TYR A 239 8.32 -6.11 0.36
C TYR A 239 6.83 -5.72 0.34
N ALA A 240 6.56 -4.42 0.28
CA ALA A 240 5.19 -3.91 0.25
C ALA A 240 4.49 -4.25 -1.08
N LEU A 241 5.18 -4.05 -2.22
CA LEU A 241 4.63 -4.34 -3.55
C LEU A 241 4.32 -5.82 -3.79
N ASP A 242 4.97 -6.73 -3.08
CA ASP A 242 4.73 -8.17 -3.19
C ASP A 242 3.47 -8.62 -2.42
N LYS A 243 2.89 -7.76 -1.58
CA LYS A 243 1.66 -8.12 -0.88
C LYS A 243 0.45 -8.08 -1.82
N PRO A 244 -0.50 -9.03 -1.64
CA PRO A 244 -1.75 -9.02 -2.39
C PRO A 244 -2.48 -7.68 -2.28
N GLY A 245 -3.15 -7.26 -3.33
CA GLY A 245 -3.96 -6.04 -3.37
C GLY A 245 -3.19 -4.73 -3.42
N VAL A 246 -1.86 -4.73 -3.21
CA VAL A 246 -1.06 -3.51 -3.22
C VAL A 246 -0.91 -2.96 -4.64
N LEU A 247 -1.35 -1.72 -4.85
CA LEU A 247 -1.24 -0.99 -6.11
C LEU A 247 -0.05 -0.03 -6.11
N THR A 248 0.18 0.66 -5.01
CA THR A 248 1.19 1.72 -4.93
C THR A 248 1.80 1.79 -3.53
N VAL A 249 3.05 2.19 -3.46
CA VAL A 249 3.76 2.48 -2.21
C VAL A 249 4.03 3.97 -2.13
N LEU A 250 3.76 4.57 -0.98
CA LEU A 250 3.96 5.97 -0.67
C LEU A 250 5.19 6.13 0.25
N PRO A 251 6.42 6.10 -0.31
CA PRO A 251 7.62 6.26 0.50
C PRO A 251 7.71 7.68 1.06
N GLY A 252 8.34 7.81 2.21
CA GLY A 252 8.62 9.13 2.80
C GLY A 252 9.64 9.89 1.96
N VAL A 253 9.23 11.04 1.43
CA VAL A 253 10.03 11.94 0.59
C VAL A 253 9.98 13.34 1.20
N ARG A 254 11.14 13.94 1.50
CA ARG A 254 11.27 15.28 2.05
C ARG A 254 11.61 16.34 0.99
N ASP A 255 12.27 15.90 -0.08
CA ASP A 255 12.74 16.77 -1.17
C ASP A 255 12.93 15.98 -2.47
N HIS A 256 13.30 16.70 -3.55
CA HIS A 256 13.56 16.08 -4.85
C HIS A 256 14.74 15.09 -4.85
N LYS A 257 15.69 15.20 -3.90
CA LYS A 257 16.84 14.26 -3.79
C LYS A 257 16.38 12.92 -3.23
N ASP A 258 15.51 12.95 -2.21
CA ASP A 258 14.88 11.75 -1.68
C ASP A 258 14.06 11.07 -2.78
N LEU A 259 13.25 11.84 -3.52
CA LEU A 259 12.46 11.30 -4.63
C LEU A 259 13.35 10.65 -5.71
N LYS A 260 14.42 11.33 -6.12
CA LYS A 260 15.36 10.78 -7.10
C LYS A 260 15.96 9.44 -6.65
N ARG A 261 16.31 9.32 -5.38
CA ARG A 261 16.81 8.07 -4.79
C ARG A 261 15.76 6.97 -4.81
N ILE A 262 14.52 7.29 -4.42
CA ILE A 262 13.39 6.35 -4.45
C ILE A 262 13.09 5.87 -5.87
N LEU A 263 13.09 6.78 -6.85
CA LEU A 263 12.85 6.43 -8.25
C LEU A 263 13.94 5.50 -8.83
N GLY A 264 15.13 5.45 -8.22
CA GLY A 264 16.16 4.46 -8.53
C GLY A 264 15.67 3.01 -8.38
N PHE A 265 14.65 2.76 -7.56
CA PHE A 265 13.99 1.47 -7.43
C PHE A 265 13.53 0.90 -8.78
N LEU A 266 13.12 1.75 -9.72
CA LEU A 266 12.60 1.31 -11.02
C LEU A 266 13.67 0.65 -11.91
N GLN A 267 14.97 0.95 -11.67
CA GLN A 267 16.09 0.35 -12.37
C GLN A 267 16.88 -0.62 -11.48
N ALA A 268 16.46 -0.82 -10.23
CA ALA A 268 17.16 -1.71 -9.30
C ALA A 268 17.14 -3.16 -9.78
N THR A 269 18.23 -3.86 -9.55
CA THR A 269 18.35 -5.30 -9.86
C THR A 269 17.52 -6.15 -8.91
N ALA A 270 17.34 -7.42 -9.24
CA ALA A 270 16.65 -8.37 -8.36
C ALA A 270 17.37 -8.51 -7.00
N GLU A 271 18.72 -8.48 -7.01
CA GLU A 271 19.51 -8.54 -5.78
C GLU A 271 19.33 -7.31 -4.89
N GLU A 272 19.23 -6.11 -5.48
CA GLU A 272 19.01 -4.87 -4.72
C GLU A 272 17.63 -4.81 -4.09
N ARG A 273 16.64 -5.49 -4.68
CA ARG A 273 15.27 -5.60 -4.18
C ARG A 273 15.04 -6.79 -3.26
N ASP A 274 15.99 -7.73 -3.20
CA ASP A 274 15.87 -8.96 -2.41
C ASP A 274 15.88 -8.65 -0.91
N TYR A 275 14.72 -8.84 -0.29
CA TYR A 275 14.50 -8.70 1.14
C TYR A 275 14.50 -10.04 1.89
N SER A 276 14.98 -11.12 1.28
CA SER A 276 15.03 -12.47 1.87
C SER A 276 15.84 -12.52 3.17
N ILE A 277 16.72 -11.53 3.39
CA ILE A 277 17.44 -11.33 4.65
C ILE A 277 16.51 -11.30 5.87
N LEU A 278 15.24 -10.89 5.71
CA LEU A 278 14.23 -10.94 6.76
C LEU A 278 14.09 -12.32 7.39
N GLY A 279 14.27 -13.37 6.59
CA GLY A 279 14.21 -14.73 7.06
C GLY A 279 15.25 -15.12 8.09
N SER A 280 16.35 -14.39 8.16
CA SER A 280 17.41 -14.67 9.14
C SER A 280 17.13 -14.09 10.52
N PHE A 281 16.16 -13.18 10.66
CA PHE A 281 15.88 -12.48 11.91
C PHE A 281 14.39 -12.16 12.16
N ALA A 282 13.49 -12.59 11.29
CA ALA A 282 12.05 -12.43 11.52
C ALA A 282 11.59 -13.26 12.72
N PRO A 283 10.62 -12.76 13.50
CA PRO A 283 10.12 -13.46 14.69
C PRO A 283 9.52 -14.82 14.34
N GLN A 284 9.57 -15.76 15.29
CA GLN A 284 8.96 -17.10 15.16
C GLN A 284 7.43 -17.06 14.97
N ASP A 285 6.81 -15.92 15.24
CA ASP A 285 5.36 -15.69 15.06
C ASP A 285 4.90 -15.86 13.60
N ALA A 286 5.82 -15.77 12.64
CA ALA A 286 5.55 -16.05 11.22
C ALA A 286 5.79 -17.51 10.85
N SER A 287 6.12 -18.38 11.81
CA SER A 287 6.36 -19.81 11.55
C SER A 287 5.11 -20.47 10.96
N GLY A 288 5.29 -21.17 9.84
CA GLY A 288 4.21 -21.83 9.13
C GLY A 288 3.43 -20.94 8.14
N VAL A 289 3.74 -19.65 8.07
CA VAL A 289 3.07 -18.69 7.15
C VAL A 289 4.00 -18.34 5.98
N CYS A 290 3.53 -18.55 4.75
CA CYS A 290 4.24 -18.08 3.57
C CYS A 290 3.99 -16.57 3.38
N VAL A 291 5.06 -15.77 3.41
CA VAL A 291 5.01 -14.31 3.21
C VAL A 291 5.47 -13.89 1.81
N TYR A 292 5.58 -14.84 0.89
CA TYR A 292 5.92 -14.67 -0.53
C TYR A 292 7.30 -14.03 -0.78
N CYS A 293 8.22 -14.14 0.17
CA CYS A 293 9.51 -13.47 0.14
C CYS A 293 10.51 -14.06 -0.87
N ASN A 294 10.19 -15.18 -1.49
CA ASN A 294 11.06 -15.92 -2.42
C ASN A 294 12.44 -16.32 -1.87
N HIS A 295 12.62 -16.35 -0.55
CA HIS A 295 13.87 -16.85 0.06
C HIS A 295 14.21 -18.28 -0.34
N CYS A 296 13.21 -19.06 -0.74
CA CYS A 296 13.34 -20.40 -1.29
C CYS A 296 13.97 -20.44 -2.70
N GLN A 297 14.20 -19.31 -3.34
CA GLN A 297 14.88 -19.23 -4.63
C GLN A 297 16.42 -19.35 -4.48
N PRO A 298 17.17 -19.78 -5.55
CA PRO A 298 16.64 -20.27 -6.82
C PRO A 298 16.07 -21.69 -6.68
N CYS A 299 14.90 -21.92 -7.27
CA CYS A 299 14.34 -23.27 -7.34
C CYS A 299 15.06 -24.07 -8.43
N PRO A 300 15.58 -25.28 -8.14
CA PRO A 300 16.27 -26.12 -9.15
C PRO A 300 15.39 -26.49 -10.35
N ALA A 301 14.07 -26.54 -10.15
CA ALA A 301 13.09 -26.80 -11.22
C ALA A 301 12.57 -25.52 -11.88
N GLY A 302 13.03 -24.33 -11.46
CA GLY A 302 12.67 -23.04 -12.04
C GLY A 302 11.28 -22.53 -11.65
N LEU A 303 10.70 -22.99 -10.52
CA LEU A 303 9.42 -22.49 -10.01
C LEU A 303 9.60 -21.13 -9.35
N ASP A 304 8.66 -20.21 -9.57
CA ASP A 304 8.46 -19.06 -8.69
C ASP A 304 7.61 -19.49 -7.48
N VAL A 305 8.28 -19.99 -6.44
CA VAL A 305 7.63 -20.59 -5.27
C VAL A 305 6.75 -19.58 -4.52
N GLY A 306 7.19 -18.33 -4.42
CA GLY A 306 6.41 -17.27 -3.76
C GLY A 306 5.12 -16.94 -4.51
N LEU A 307 5.20 -16.78 -5.83
CA LEU A 307 4.05 -16.49 -6.69
C LEU A 307 3.05 -17.65 -6.72
N ILE A 308 3.53 -18.88 -6.81
CA ILE A 308 2.71 -20.09 -6.74
C ILE A 308 1.91 -20.14 -5.42
N ASN A 309 2.59 -19.89 -4.29
CA ASN A 309 1.92 -19.80 -2.98
C ASN A 309 0.89 -18.68 -2.93
N LYS A 310 1.22 -17.52 -3.48
CA LYS A 310 0.32 -16.37 -3.53
C LYS A 310 -1.00 -16.73 -4.22
N TYR A 311 -0.95 -17.29 -5.42
CA TYR A 311 -2.16 -17.66 -6.15
C TYR A 311 -2.97 -18.75 -5.45
N TYR A 312 -2.31 -19.69 -4.79
CA TYR A 312 -3.00 -20.69 -3.99
C TYR A 312 -3.76 -20.07 -2.81
N ASP A 313 -3.11 -19.18 -2.07
CA ASP A 313 -3.72 -18.51 -0.93
C ASP A 313 -4.88 -17.59 -1.36
N LEU A 314 -4.73 -16.89 -2.49
CA LEU A 314 -5.78 -16.08 -3.08
C LEU A 314 -6.99 -16.94 -3.52
N ALA A 315 -6.76 -18.04 -4.21
CA ALA A 315 -7.84 -18.95 -4.64
C ALA A 315 -8.60 -19.52 -3.43
N ARG A 316 -7.89 -19.87 -2.36
CA ARG A 316 -8.52 -20.33 -1.10
C ARG A 316 -9.27 -19.21 -0.37
N ALA A 317 -8.87 -17.96 -0.57
CA ALA A 317 -9.58 -16.80 -0.04
C ALA A 317 -10.81 -16.39 -0.89
N GLY A 318 -11.05 -17.09 -2.02
CA GLY A 318 -12.22 -16.89 -2.86
C GLY A 318 -11.97 -16.03 -4.10
N ASP A 319 -10.70 -15.69 -4.39
CA ASP A 319 -10.36 -14.98 -5.64
C ASP A 319 -10.56 -15.90 -6.85
N ILE A 320 -11.58 -15.58 -7.64
CA ILE A 320 -11.95 -16.37 -8.83
C ILE A 320 -10.93 -16.25 -9.96
N LEU A 321 -10.13 -15.18 -10.02
CA LEU A 321 -9.11 -14.96 -11.04
C LEU A 321 -7.80 -15.70 -10.72
N ALA A 322 -7.60 -16.10 -9.47
CA ALA A 322 -6.36 -16.75 -9.06
C ALA A 322 -6.10 -18.07 -9.80
N HIS A 323 -7.17 -18.80 -10.18
CA HIS A 323 -7.07 -20.00 -11.01
C HIS A 323 -6.51 -19.71 -12.41
N ASP A 324 -6.99 -18.65 -13.04
CA ASP A 324 -6.52 -18.26 -14.37
C ASP A 324 -5.09 -17.76 -14.33
N HIS A 325 -4.76 -16.94 -13.32
CA HIS A 325 -3.40 -16.45 -13.11
C HIS A 325 -2.41 -17.60 -12.85
N TYR A 326 -2.78 -18.54 -11.99
CA TYR A 326 -1.97 -19.74 -11.74
C TYR A 326 -1.80 -20.57 -13.01
N SER A 327 -2.87 -20.74 -13.78
CA SER A 327 -2.87 -21.56 -15.00
C SER A 327 -2.00 -20.99 -16.12
N ASN A 328 -1.73 -19.69 -16.11
CA ASN A 328 -0.89 -18.97 -17.06
C ASN A 328 0.58 -18.89 -16.62
N LEU A 329 0.95 -19.46 -15.47
CA LEU A 329 2.35 -19.56 -15.08
C LEU A 329 3.12 -20.48 -16.02
N GLU A 330 4.35 -20.10 -16.37
CA GLU A 330 5.27 -20.94 -17.17
C GLU A 330 5.59 -22.24 -16.45
N LYS A 331 5.73 -22.18 -15.10
CA LYS A 331 5.97 -23.31 -14.22
C LYS A 331 4.95 -23.29 -13.09
N THR A 332 4.35 -24.46 -12.83
CA THR A 332 3.34 -24.65 -11.79
C THR A 332 3.83 -25.58 -10.68
N ALA A 333 3.03 -25.80 -9.65
CA ALA A 333 3.37 -26.76 -8.59
C ALA A 333 3.55 -28.20 -9.13
N GLY A 334 2.93 -28.52 -10.28
CA GLY A 334 3.11 -29.80 -10.97
C GLY A 334 4.53 -30.05 -11.49
N ASP A 335 5.29 -29.00 -11.74
CA ASP A 335 6.70 -29.08 -12.14
C ASP A 335 7.66 -29.29 -10.95
N CYS A 336 7.14 -29.33 -9.72
CA CYS A 336 7.96 -29.54 -8.53
C CYS A 336 8.54 -30.96 -8.49
N VAL A 337 9.86 -31.04 -8.36
CA VAL A 337 10.60 -32.32 -8.28
C VAL A 337 10.81 -32.80 -6.84
N SER A 338 10.15 -32.15 -5.87
CA SER A 338 10.19 -32.52 -4.43
C SER A 338 11.61 -32.65 -3.85
N CYS A 339 12.55 -31.83 -4.32
CA CYS A 339 13.96 -31.91 -3.93
C CYS A 339 14.25 -31.37 -2.51
N GLY A 340 13.29 -30.75 -1.83
CA GLY A 340 13.44 -30.17 -0.48
C GLY A 340 14.36 -28.94 -0.41
N HIS A 341 14.87 -28.43 -1.54
CA HIS A 341 15.77 -27.28 -1.54
C HIS A 341 15.11 -26.04 -0.89
N CYS A 342 13.84 -25.77 -1.21
CA CYS A 342 13.07 -24.70 -0.62
C CYS A 342 12.85 -24.87 0.89
N ASP A 343 12.59 -26.10 1.37
CA ASP A 343 12.36 -26.37 2.80
C ASP A 343 13.59 -26.04 3.65
N SER A 344 14.79 -26.38 3.15
CA SER A 344 16.03 -26.11 3.86
C SER A 344 16.41 -24.62 3.92
N ARG A 345 15.86 -23.81 3.03
CA ARG A 345 16.17 -22.38 2.92
C ARG A 345 15.09 -21.48 3.50
N TYR A 346 13.86 -21.98 3.64
CA TYR A 346 12.73 -21.15 4.01
C TYR A 346 12.71 -20.82 5.52
N PRO A 347 12.86 -19.57 5.90
CA PRO A 347 13.12 -19.17 7.29
C PRO A 347 11.90 -19.25 8.20
N PHE A 348 10.70 -19.36 7.62
CA PHE A 348 9.44 -19.36 8.37
C PHE A 348 8.88 -20.77 8.61
N HIS A 349 9.70 -21.80 8.44
CA HIS A 349 9.35 -23.20 8.70
C HIS A 349 8.08 -23.69 7.98
N VAL A 350 7.82 -23.19 6.78
CA VAL A 350 6.80 -23.74 5.89
C VAL A 350 7.42 -24.92 5.14
N ALA A 351 6.80 -26.08 5.22
CA ALA A 351 7.19 -27.26 4.42
C ALA A 351 6.77 -27.03 2.95
N GLN A 352 7.56 -26.26 2.21
CA GLN A 352 7.23 -25.82 0.85
C GLN A 352 7.07 -26.98 -0.13
N SER A 353 7.86 -28.05 0.02
CA SER A 353 7.72 -29.24 -0.83
C SER A 353 6.37 -29.93 -0.63
N GLN A 354 5.90 -30.06 0.63
CA GLN A 354 4.57 -30.58 0.93
C GLN A 354 3.48 -29.63 0.42
N ARG A 355 3.69 -28.33 0.57
CA ARG A 355 2.75 -27.31 0.11
C ARG A 355 2.62 -27.30 -1.42
N MET A 356 3.70 -27.55 -2.17
CA MET A 356 3.62 -27.74 -3.63
C MET A 356 2.72 -28.94 -4.01
N GLU A 357 2.75 -30.02 -3.25
CA GLU A 357 1.86 -31.17 -3.44
C GLU A 357 0.37 -30.80 -3.20
N GLU A 358 0.10 -30.05 -2.13
CA GLU A 358 -1.25 -29.52 -1.82
C GLU A 358 -1.74 -28.61 -2.94
N ILE A 359 -0.87 -27.70 -3.42
CA ILE A 359 -1.19 -26.73 -4.50
C ILE A 359 -1.47 -27.48 -5.81
N ARG A 360 -0.61 -28.43 -6.16
CA ARG A 360 -0.81 -29.31 -7.33
C ARG A 360 -2.15 -30.02 -7.27
N SER A 361 -2.50 -30.57 -6.11
CA SER A 361 -3.77 -31.26 -5.91
C SER A 361 -4.97 -30.32 -6.03
N TYR A 362 -4.84 -29.08 -5.55
CA TYR A 362 -5.90 -28.09 -5.59
C TYR A 362 -6.19 -27.57 -7.01
N PHE A 363 -5.16 -27.22 -7.77
CA PHE A 363 -5.31 -26.71 -9.13
C PHE A 363 -5.33 -27.81 -10.21
N GLY A 364 -4.99 -29.05 -9.87
CA GLY A 364 -4.94 -30.17 -10.81
C GLY A 364 -3.71 -30.19 -11.73
N LYS A 365 -2.71 -29.36 -11.43
CA LYS A 365 -1.46 -29.28 -12.20
C LYS A 365 -0.31 -28.66 -11.44
#